data_72b18dd3d281f796be6b208e6a1ac9fa
#
_entry.id   72b18dd3d281f796be6b208e6a1ac9fa
#
_cell.length_a   1.000
_cell.length_b   1.000
_cell.length_c   1.000
_cell.angle_alpha   90.00
_cell.angle_beta   90.00
_cell.angle_gamma   90.00
#
_symmetry.space_group_name_H-M   'P 1'
#
loop_
_entity.id
_entity.type
_entity.pdbx_description
1 polymer ?
#
loop_
_entity_poly.entity_id
_entity_poly.type
_entity_poly.pdbx_seq_one_letter_code
_entity_poly.pdbx_strand_id
1 'polypeptide(L)'
;PGIPSKSLENAIKKHFGSMDALRKQLSVAAAKRFGSGWAWLVVTPSKELIVSSSPNQDNPIMDVSDVRGIPILGIDVWEHAYYLRYQNKRGDYLSAIWSLLDWGVVSEKYAAALNDPLLAKIEKENWPEKNAFHKVLAQTFHAAEKGDFKPLRNMSGTLYAQAILLQDSDIPKPILKPEV
;
A
#
# COMPACT_ATOMS: atom_id res chain seq x y z
N PRO A 1 22.69 7.82 5.61
CA PRO A 1 21.60 8.77 5.78
C PRO A 1 21.85 10.07 5.04
N GLY A 2 21.46 10.20 3.80
CA GLY A 2 21.53 11.42 3.01
C GLY A 2 20.34 12.35 3.31
N ILE A 3 20.27 13.47 2.60
CA ILE A 3 19.08 14.33 2.53
C ILE A 3 18.30 13.99 1.25
N PRO A 4 16.97 14.11 1.26
CA PRO A 4 16.19 13.90 0.03
C PRO A 4 16.55 14.95 -1.02
N SER A 5 16.46 14.56 -2.30
CA SER A 5 16.57 15.49 -3.41
C SER A 5 15.48 16.57 -3.33
N LYS A 6 15.72 17.72 -3.94
CA LYS A 6 14.74 18.81 -3.96
C LYS A 6 13.38 18.40 -4.54
N SER A 7 13.39 17.51 -5.54
CA SER A 7 12.17 16.97 -6.14
C SER A 7 11.37 16.13 -5.14
N LEU A 8 12.03 15.20 -4.44
CA LEU A 8 11.38 14.37 -3.42
C LEU A 8 10.92 15.21 -2.22
N GLU A 9 11.74 16.18 -1.76
CA GLU A 9 11.38 17.09 -0.66
C GLU A 9 10.09 17.86 -0.99
N ASN A 10 10.00 18.43 -2.19
CA ASN A 10 8.80 19.15 -2.65
C ASN A 10 7.56 18.24 -2.70
N ALA A 11 7.73 17.00 -3.19
CA ALA A 11 6.65 16.02 -3.22
C ALA A 11 6.20 15.64 -1.81
N ILE A 12 7.13 15.40 -0.88
CA ILE A 12 6.81 15.13 0.53
C ILE A 12 6.06 16.30 1.15
N LYS A 13 6.53 17.53 0.91
CA LYS A 13 5.85 18.72 1.41
C LYS A 13 4.44 18.88 0.85
N LYS A 14 4.27 18.59 -0.45
CA LYS A 14 2.96 18.67 -1.12
C LYS A 14 1.96 17.65 -0.54
N HIS A 15 2.37 16.39 -0.36
CA HIS A 15 1.44 15.30 -0.02
C HIS A 15 1.31 15.05 1.48
N PHE A 16 2.32 15.42 2.28
CA PHE A 16 2.33 15.16 3.73
C PHE A 16 2.46 16.45 4.57
N GLY A 17 2.80 17.58 3.96
CA GLY A 17 3.05 18.82 4.64
C GLY A 17 4.49 18.97 5.16
N SER A 18 5.09 17.90 5.68
CA SER A 18 6.47 17.91 6.19
C SER A 18 7.09 16.50 6.20
N MET A 19 8.40 16.44 6.36
CA MET A 19 9.14 15.19 6.58
C MET A 19 8.69 14.50 7.89
N ASP A 20 8.43 15.25 8.94
CA ASP A 20 7.99 14.69 10.22
C ASP A 20 6.57 14.10 10.11
N ALA A 21 5.70 14.71 9.32
CA ALA A 21 4.37 14.18 9.05
C ALA A 21 4.45 12.86 8.25
N LEU A 22 5.32 12.77 7.24
CA LEU A 22 5.60 11.52 6.53
C LEU A 22 6.11 10.44 7.49
N ARG A 23 7.12 10.77 8.30
CA ARG A 23 7.68 9.84 9.30
C ARG A 23 6.60 9.32 10.24
N LYS A 24 5.76 10.20 10.76
CA LYS A 24 4.65 9.84 11.64
C LYS A 24 3.67 8.91 10.94
N GLN A 25 3.25 9.22 9.72
CA GLN A 25 2.30 8.38 8.97
C GLN A 25 2.88 7.00 8.67
N LEU A 26 4.13 6.94 8.22
CA LEU A 26 4.78 5.66 7.89
C LEU A 26 5.01 4.81 9.15
N SER A 27 5.43 5.43 10.27
CA SER A 27 5.57 4.73 11.56
C SER A 27 4.23 4.22 12.08
N VAL A 28 3.15 4.98 11.93
CA VAL A 28 1.79 4.54 12.29
C VAL A 28 1.33 3.37 11.43
N ALA A 29 1.55 3.43 10.11
CA ALA A 29 1.22 2.33 9.20
C ALA A 29 1.98 1.05 9.57
N ALA A 30 3.28 1.17 9.84
CA ALA A 30 4.15 0.07 10.27
C ALA A 30 3.71 -0.53 11.63
N ALA A 31 3.41 0.32 12.61
CA ALA A 31 2.98 -0.12 13.95
C ALA A 31 1.61 -0.81 13.91
N LYS A 32 0.68 -0.28 13.12
CA LYS A 32 -0.69 -0.83 13.00
C LYS A 32 -0.77 -2.09 12.15
N ARG A 33 0.25 -2.43 11.38
CA ARG A 33 0.27 -3.68 10.62
C ARG A 33 0.29 -4.86 11.60
N PHE A 34 -0.85 -5.53 11.70
CA PHE A 34 -0.98 -6.73 12.52
C PHE A 34 -0.20 -7.89 11.90
N GLY A 35 0.57 -8.61 12.72
CA GLY A 35 1.40 -9.72 12.25
C GLY A 35 2.56 -9.28 11.38
N SER A 36 2.93 -10.14 10.45
CA SER A 36 4.00 -9.92 9.48
C SER A 36 3.54 -9.03 8.33
N GLY A 37 4.44 -8.25 7.78
CA GLY A 37 4.17 -7.41 6.62
C GLY A 37 5.14 -6.25 6.47
N TRP A 38 4.70 -5.23 5.75
CA TRP A 38 5.51 -4.09 5.35
C TRP A 38 4.72 -2.79 5.43
N ALA A 39 5.40 -1.70 5.69
CA ALA A 39 4.89 -0.34 5.46
C ALA A 39 5.67 0.31 4.31
N TRP A 40 4.96 1.00 3.42
CA TRP A 40 5.47 1.48 2.15
C TRP A 40 5.26 2.97 1.96
N LEU A 41 6.23 3.63 1.31
CA LEU A 41 6.03 4.89 0.61
C LEU A 41 5.93 4.58 -0.88
N VAL A 42 4.81 4.94 -1.50
CA VAL A 42 4.42 4.51 -2.85
C VAL A 42 4.23 5.72 -3.75
N VAL A 43 4.75 5.65 -4.98
CA VAL A 43 4.37 6.53 -6.08
C VAL A 43 3.20 5.89 -6.81
N THR A 44 2.05 6.56 -6.81
CA THR A 44 0.83 6.08 -7.49
C THR A 44 0.86 6.36 -8.99
N PRO A 45 -0.04 5.77 -9.80
CA PRO A 45 -0.22 6.14 -11.21
C PRO A 45 -0.46 7.64 -11.43
N SER A 46 -1.19 8.31 -10.52
CA SER A 46 -1.38 9.78 -10.53
C SER A 46 -0.13 10.58 -10.11
N LYS A 47 1.02 9.89 -9.89
CA LYS A 47 2.29 10.47 -9.44
C LYS A 47 2.23 11.13 -8.06
N GLU A 48 1.30 10.69 -7.23
CA GLU A 48 1.19 11.11 -5.84
C GLU A 48 2.02 10.20 -4.93
N LEU A 49 2.48 10.74 -3.80
CA LEU A 49 3.09 9.96 -2.74
C LEU A 49 2.04 9.56 -1.71
N ILE A 50 1.93 8.25 -1.47
CA ILE A 50 0.98 7.69 -0.49
C ILE A 50 1.73 6.72 0.44
N VAL A 51 1.36 6.73 1.72
CA VAL A 51 1.76 5.72 2.69
C VAL A 51 0.74 4.59 2.71
N SER A 52 1.21 3.36 2.59
CA SER A 52 0.38 2.15 2.70
C SER A 52 1.05 1.08 3.53
N SER A 53 0.36 -0.01 3.77
CA SER A 53 0.92 -1.22 4.37
C SER A 53 0.27 -2.46 3.79
N SER A 54 1.04 -3.54 3.67
CA SER A 54 0.57 -4.83 3.16
C SER A 54 0.90 -5.97 4.11
N PRO A 55 0.09 -7.02 4.16
CA PRO A 55 0.37 -8.22 4.96
C PRO A 55 1.44 -9.08 4.29
N ASN A 56 2.14 -9.85 5.09
CA ASN A 56 3.08 -10.87 4.64
C ASN A 56 4.05 -10.34 3.56
N GLN A 57 4.17 -11.01 2.43
CA GLN A 57 5.04 -10.66 1.30
C GLN A 57 4.37 -9.76 0.26
N ASP A 58 3.12 -9.38 0.44
CA ASP A 58 2.41 -8.52 -0.50
C ASP A 58 3.05 -7.15 -0.60
N ASN A 59 3.00 -6.57 -1.80
CA ASN A 59 3.61 -5.27 -2.07
C ASN A 59 2.76 -4.44 -3.05
N PRO A 60 3.02 -3.13 -3.15
CA PRO A 60 2.20 -2.21 -3.95
C PRO A 60 2.17 -2.48 -5.47
N ILE A 61 3.05 -3.32 -6.00
CA ILE A 61 3.05 -3.68 -7.43
C ILE A 61 1.97 -4.72 -7.73
N MET A 62 1.60 -5.52 -6.74
CA MET A 62 0.64 -6.61 -6.89
C MET A 62 -0.80 -6.08 -7.05
N ASP A 63 -1.62 -6.84 -7.75
CA ASP A 63 -3.04 -6.52 -7.98
C ASP A 63 -3.92 -6.68 -6.74
N VAL A 64 -3.46 -7.44 -5.75
CA VAL A 64 -4.12 -7.61 -4.44
C VAL A 64 -3.88 -6.44 -3.48
N SER A 65 -3.01 -5.49 -3.84
CA SER A 65 -2.68 -4.36 -2.97
C SER A 65 -3.78 -3.31 -2.99
N ASP A 66 -4.19 -2.82 -1.80
CA ASP A 66 -5.15 -1.73 -1.65
C ASP A 66 -4.65 -0.41 -2.29
N VAL A 67 -3.33 -0.20 -2.27
CA VAL A 67 -2.66 0.94 -2.91
C VAL A 67 -1.67 0.40 -3.91
N ARG A 68 -1.98 0.51 -5.19
CA ARG A 68 -1.11 0.07 -6.28
C ARG A 68 -0.22 1.21 -6.75
N GLY A 69 1.04 0.88 -7.00
CA GLY A 69 2.05 1.83 -7.46
C GLY A 69 3.46 1.29 -7.30
N ILE A 70 4.44 2.16 -7.44
CA ILE A 70 5.85 1.79 -7.32
C ILE A 70 6.33 2.15 -5.91
N PRO A 71 6.72 1.15 -5.10
CA PRO A 71 7.28 1.40 -3.78
C PRO A 71 8.70 1.99 -3.91
N ILE A 72 8.93 3.13 -3.26
CA ILE A 72 10.25 3.79 -3.22
C ILE A 72 10.94 3.64 -1.87
N LEU A 73 10.19 3.28 -0.84
CA LEU A 73 10.69 2.95 0.49
C LEU A 73 9.80 1.86 1.10
N GLY A 74 10.40 0.86 1.73
CA GLY A 74 9.73 -0.18 2.49
C GLY A 74 10.34 -0.33 3.88
N ILE A 75 9.49 -0.46 4.90
CA ILE A 75 9.89 -0.82 6.27
C ILE A 75 9.35 -2.22 6.55
N ASP A 76 10.24 -3.16 6.74
CA ASP A 76 9.93 -4.53 7.11
C ASP A 76 9.43 -4.58 8.56
N VAL A 77 8.25 -5.15 8.80
CA VAL A 77 7.70 -5.36 10.14
C VAL A 77 7.44 -6.84 10.43
N TRP A 78 8.01 -7.74 9.65
CA TRP A 78 8.16 -9.12 10.06
C TRP A 78 9.01 -9.20 11.34
N GLU A 79 8.71 -10.10 12.25
CA GLU A 79 9.48 -10.22 13.50
C GLU A 79 10.96 -10.51 13.27
N HIS A 80 11.30 -11.29 12.25
CA HIS A 80 12.71 -11.58 11.91
C HIS A 80 13.54 -10.32 11.61
N ALA A 81 12.91 -9.21 11.19
CA ALA A 81 13.61 -7.96 10.89
C ALA A 81 14.13 -7.26 12.16
N TYR A 82 13.49 -7.48 13.31
CA TYR A 82 13.82 -6.72 14.51
C TYR A 82 13.96 -7.54 15.79
N TYR A 83 13.52 -8.82 15.80
CA TYR A 83 13.42 -9.61 17.03
C TYR A 83 14.73 -9.80 17.77
N LEU A 84 15.85 -10.00 17.05
CA LEU A 84 17.16 -10.20 17.68
C LEU A 84 17.63 -9.03 18.54
N ARG A 85 17.22 -7.79 18.20
CA ARG A 85 17.61 -6.59 18.96
C ARG A 85 16.50 -6.04 19.83
N TYR A 86 15.28 -6.10 19.35
CA TYR A 86 14.14 -5.40 19.96
C TYR A 86 13.09 -6.35 20.52
N GLN A 87 13.20 -7.65 20.24
CA GLN A 87 12.21 -8.66 20.64
C GLN A 87 10.80 -8.23 20.22
N ASN A 88 9.83 -8.24 21.16
CA ASN A 88 8.46 -7.80 20.90
C ASN A 88 8.27 -6.27 20.85
N LYS A 89 9.34 -5.49 21.01
CA LYS A 89 9.28 -4.02 21.06
C LYS A 89 9.37 -3.40 19.66
N ARG A 90 8.39 -3.68 18.81
CA ARG A 90 8.33 -3.11 17.44
C ARG A 90 8.45 -1.58 17.42
N GLY A 91 7.88 -0.87 18.42
CA GLY A 91 7.97 0.58 18.53
C GLY A 91 9.40 1.11 18.64
N ASP A 92 10.25 0.42 19.40
CA ASP A 92 11.66 0.80 19.56
C ASP A 92 12.43 0.61 18.24
N TYR A 93 12.16 -0.50 17.54
CA TYR A 93 12.69 -0.72 16.19
C TYR A 93 12.28 0.40 15.22
N LEU A 94 10.98 0.73 15.19
CA LEU A 94 10.44 1.78 14.32
C LEU A 94 11.00 3.16 14.64
N SER A 95 11.38 3.40 15.89
CA SER A 95 12.06 4.63 16.29
C SER A 95 13.51 4.67 15.78
N ALA A 96 14.19 3.53 15.77
CA ALA A 96 15.60 3.43 15.40
C ALA A 96 15.83 3.37 13.88
N ILE A 97 14.91 2.78 13.09
CA ILE A 97 15.09 2.53 11.66
C ILE A 97 15.34 3.81 10.84
N TRP A 98 14.83 4.95 11.30
CA TRP A 98 14.95 6.23 10.60
C TRP A 98 16.39 6.69 10.40
N SER A 99 17.29 6.33 11.31
CA SER A 99 18.72 6.66 11.20
C SER A 99 19.44 5.86 10.11
N LEU A 100 18.85 4.77 9.63
CA LEU A 100 19.43 3.87 8.63
C LEU A 100 18.92 4.16 7.20
N LEU A 101 17.87 4.99 7.05
CA LEU A 101 17.31 5.27 5.74
C LEU A 101 18.25 6.12 4.90
N ASP A 102 18.55 5.66 3.70
CA ASP A 102 19.31 6.42 2.71
C ASP A 102 18.35 7.22 1.80
N TRP A 103 18.21 8.51 2.09
CA TRP A 103 17.34 9.40 1.32
C TRP A 103 17.88 9.70 -0.07
N GLY A 104 19.16 9.48 -0.35
CA GLY A 104 19.73 9.53 -1.69
C GLY A 104 19.13 8.44 -2.56
N VAL A 105 19.19 7.19 -2.08
CA VAL A 105 18.60 6.02 -2.77
C VAL A 105 17.07 6.17 -2.93
N VAL A 106 16.37 6.67 -1.91
CA VAL A 106 14.92 6.93 -2.01
C VAL A 106 14.61 7.96 -3.09
N SER A 107 15.47 9.01 -3.22
CA SER A 107 15.33 10.04 -4.24
C SER A 107 15.55 9.51 -5.66
N GLU A 108 16.53 8.63 -5.84
CA GLU A 108 16.79 7.97 -7.12
C GLU A 108 15.60 7.07 -7.52
N LYS A 109 15.09 6.27 -6.57
CA LYS A 109 13.88 5.45 -6.78
C LYS A 109 12.65 6.32 -7.11
N TYR A 110 12.49 7.46 -6.44
CA TYR A 110 11.40 8.39 -6.75
C TYR A 110 11.49 8.93 -8.17
N ALA A 111 12.68 9.39 -8.59
CA ALA A 111 12.89 9.91 -9.93
C ALA A 111 12.65 8.84 -11.01
N ALA A 112 13.10 7.60 -10.78
CA ALA A 112 12.86 6.47 -11.66
C ALA A 112 11.36 6.13 -11.74
N ALA A 113 10.67 6.07 -10.60
CA ALA A 113 9.26 5.72 -10.51
C ALA A 113 8.36 6.68 -11.29
N LEU A 114 8.67 7.98 -11.31
CA LEU A 114 7.87 8.97 -12.04
C LEU A 114 7.78 8.72 -13.56
N ASN A 115 8.75 8.00 -14.12
CA ASN A 115 8.85 7.69 -15.55
C ASN A 115 8.71 6.18 -15.83
N ASP A 116 8.38 5.38 -14.83
CA ASP A 116 8.26 3.93 -15.00
C ASP A 116 6.98 3.60 -15.79
N PRO A 117 7.07 2.84 -16.88
CA PRO A 117 5.91 2.41 -17.66
C PRO A 117 4.92 1.56 -16.88
N LEU A 118 5.35 0.95 -15.76
CA LEU A 118 4.47 0.18 -14.89
C LEU A 118 3.34 1.04 -14.29
N LEU A 119 3.57 2.33 -14.01
CA LEU A 119 2.49 3.23 -13.54
C LEU A 119 1.36 3.32 -14.56
N ALA A 120 1.70 3.51 -15.85
CA ALA A 120 0.70 3.57 -16.92
C ALA A 120 -0.02 2.22 -17.10
N LYS A 121 0.67 1.10 -16.88
CA LYS A 121 0.07 -0.23 -16.89
C LYS A 121 -0.91 -0.39 -15.73
N ILE A 122 -0.50 -0.05 -14.49
CA ILE A 122 -1.36 -0.11 -13.30
C ILE A 122 -2.61 0.76 -13.48
N GLU A 123 -2.46 1.97 -14.05
CA GLU A 123 -3.58 2.87 -14.33
C GLU A 123 -4.59 2.24 -15.29
N LYS A 124 -4.11 1.60 -16.37
CA LYS A 124 -4.97 0.91 -17.34
C LYS A 124 -5.67 -0.32 -16.78
N GLU A 125 -5.04 -0.98 -15.80
CA GLU A 125 -5.58 -2.14 -15.10
C GLU A 125 -6.52 -1.75 -13.95
N ASN A 126 -6.66 -0.46 -13.66
CA ASN A 126 -7.53 0.01 -12.59
C ASN A 126 -8.99 -0.24 -12.96
N TRP A 127 -9.63 -1.05 -12.13
CA TRP A 127 -11.05 -1.38 -12.24
C TRP A 127 -11.73 -0.98 -10.92
N PRO A 128 -12.25 0.25 -10.82
CA PRO A 128 -12.79 0.79 -9.58
C PRO A 128 -13.88 -0.08 -8.95
N GLU A 129 -14.78 -0.63 -9.78
CA GLU A 129 -15.89 -1.45 -9.33
C GLU A 129 -15.40 -2.78 -8.75
N LYS A 130 -14.42 -3.42 -9.39
CA LYS A 130 -13.75 -4.62 -8.87
C LYS A 130 -13.08 -4.31 -7.52
N ASN A 131 -12.37 -3.19 -7.42
CA ASN A 131 -11.67 -2.82 -6.20
C ASN A 131 -12.64 -2.51 -5.04
N ALA A 132 -13.76 -1.84 -5.34
CA ALA A 132 -14.81 -1.56 -4.37
C ALA A 132 -15.49 -2.85 -3.88
N PHE A 133 -15.83 -3.76 -4.79
CA PHE A 133 -16.37 -5.08 -4.45
C PHE A 133 -15.40 -5.89 -3.60
N HIS A 134 -14.13 -5.99 -4.03
CA HIS A 134 -13.09 -6.74 -3.32
C HIS A 134 -12.88 -6.22 -1.90
N LYS A 135 -12.92 -4.90 -1.70
CA LYS A 135 -12.77 -4.30 -0.36
C LYS A 135 -13.86 -4.76 0.60
N VAL A 136 -15.11 -4.78 0.16
CA VAL A 136 -16.25 -5.24 0.98
C VAL A 136 -16.18 -6.76 1.19
N LEU A 137 -15.83 -7.50 0.13
CA LEU A 137 -15.66 -8.95 0.21
C LEU A 137 -14.58 -9.35 1.22
N ALA A 138 -13.42 -8.70 1.19
CA ALA A 138 -12.33 -8.99 2.14
C ALA A 138 -12.73 -8.73 3.60
N GLN A 139 -13.44 -7.63 3.87
CA GLN A 139 -13.92 -7.31 5.23
C GLN A 139 -14.91 -8.34 5.77
N THR A 140 -15.76 -8.88 4.90
CA THR A 140 -16.78 -9.86 5.28
C THR A 140 -16.21 -11.28 5.34
N PHE A 141 -15.42 -11.67 4.36
CA PHE A 141 -14.90 -13.01 4.21
C PHE A 141 -13.84 -13.34 5.27
N HIS A 142 -12.85 -12.48 5.48
CA HIS A 142 -11.80 -12.74 6.48
C HIS A 142 -12.31 -12.75 7.93
N ALA A 143 -13.38 -12.02 8.21
CA ALA A 143 -14.05 -12.12 9.52
C ALA A 143 -14.78 -13.45 9.66
N ALA A 144 -15.47 -13.89 8.61
CA ALA A 144 -16.20 -15.15 8.58
C ALA A 144 -15.28 -16.37 8.70
N GLU A 145 -14.09 -16.34 8.08
CA GLU A 145 -13.06 -17.38 8.24
C GLU A 145 -12.63 -17.57 9.71
N LYS A 146 -12.70 -16.48 10.50
CA LYS A 146 -12.40 -16.49 11.94
C LYS A 146 -13.62 -16.78 12.81
N GLY A 147 -14.76 -17.15 12.21
CA GLY A 147 -16.02 -17.43 12.91
C GLY A 147 -16.83 -16.18 13.27
N ASP A 148 -16.39 -14.97 12.89
CA ASP A 148 -17.19 -13.75 13.09
C ASP A 148 -18.03 -13.43 11.85
N PHE A 149 -19.32 -13.79 11.92
CA PHE A 149 -20.28 -13.55 10.85
C PHE A 149 -20.99 -12.19 10.95
N LYS A 150 -20.69 -11.35 11.94
CA LYS A 150 -21.33 -10.04 12.09
C LYS A 150 -21.06 -9.10 10.93
N PRO A 151 -19.81 -8.92 10.43
CA PRO A 151 -19.55 -8.10 9.26
C PRO A 151 -20.33 -8.57 8.03
N LEU A 152 -20.39 -9.89 7.78
CA LEU A 152 -21.13 -10.44 6.66
C LEU A 152 -22.63 -10.11 6.73
N ARG A 153 -23.25 -10.22 7.90
CA ARG A 153 -24.66 -9.88 8.12
C ARG A 153 -24.92 -8.38 7.93
N ASN A 154 -24.05 -7.54 8.51
CA ASN A 154 -24.21 -6.09 8.48
C ASN A 154 -23.92 -5.47 7.12
N MET A 155 -23.05 -6.09 6.31
CA MET A 155 -22.61 -5.57 5.02
C MET A 155 -23.15 -6.35 3.83
N SER A 156 -24.07 -7.30 4.04
CA SER A 156 -24.64 -8.12 2.95
C SER A 156 -25.28 -7.28 1.85
N GLY A 157 -26.03 -6.24 2.21
CA GLY A 157 -26.61 -5.30 1.26
C GLY A 157 -25.57 -4.50 0.48
N THR A 158 -24.51 -4.06 1.16
CA THR A 158 -23.40 -3.36 0.50
C THR A 158 -22.63 -4.29 -0.43
N LEU A 159 -22.37 -5.54 0.00
CA LEU A 159 -21.71 -6.55 -0.83
C LEU A 159 -22.52 -6.84 -2.10
N TYR A 160 -23.84 -7.00 -1.96
CA TYR A 160 -24.75 -7.21 -3.09
C TYR A 160 -24.74 -6.01 -4.05
N ALA A 161 -24.86 -4.79 -3.52
CA ALA A 161 -24.83 -3.57 -4.35
C ALA A 161 -23.51 -3.44 -5.12
N GLN A 162 -22.36 -3.73 -4.49
CA GLN A 162 -21.06 -3.70 -5.15
C GLN A 162 -20.90 -4.82 -6.20
N ALA A 163 -21.51 -5.98 -5.97
CA ALA A 163 -21.54 -7.07 -6.95
C ALA A 163 -22.32 -6.69 -8.22
N ILE A 164 -23.47 -6.02 -8.06
CA ILE A 164 -24.24 -5.51 -9.22
C ILE A 164 -23.43 -4.44 -9.97
N LEU A 165 -22.84 -3.46 -9.28
CA LEU A 165 -22.01 -2.45 -9.92
C LEU A 165 -20.83 -3.06 -10.68
N LEU A 166 -20.21 -4.10 -10.13
CA LEU A 166 -19.13 -4.83 -10.79
C LEU A 166 -19.64 -5.59 -12.02
N GLN A 167 -20.80 -6.23 -11.93
CA GLN A 167 -21.42 -6.97 -13.04
C GLN A 167 -21.74 -6.03 -14.22
N ASP A 168 -22.23 -4.82 -13.93
CA ASP A 168 -22.65 -3.84 -14.91
C ASP A 168 -21.49 -2.96 -15.41
N SER A 169 -20.28 -3.10 -14.83
CA SER A 169 -19.13 -2.30 -15.22
C SER A 169 -18.40 -2.87 -16.44
N ASP A 170 -17.77 -1.99 -17.21
CA ASP A 170 -16.91 -2.37 -18.32
C ASP A 170 -15.59 -2.94 -17.80
N ILE A 171 -15.21 -4.13 -18.26
CA ILE A 171 -13.91 -4.73 -17.95
C ILE A 171 -12.82 -3.90 -18.64
N PRO A 172 -11.82 -3.37 -17.93
CA PRO A 172 -10.72 -2.66 -18.54
C PRO A 172 -10.03 -3.49 -19.62
N LYS A 173 -9.87 -2.93 -20.82
CA LYS A 173 -9.30 -3.62 -22.00
C LYS A 173 -7.99 -4.41 -21.73
N PRO A 174 -7.06 -3.94 -20.88
CA PRO A 174 -5.85 -4.70 -20.60
C PRO A 174 -6.09 -6.00 -19.81
N ILE A 175 -7.26 -6.12 -19.14
CA ILE A 175 -7.63 -7.32 -18.37
C ILE A 175 -8.31 -8.35 -19.27
N LEU A 176 -8.92 -7.92 -20.37
CA LEU A 176 -9.46 -8.82 -21.36
C LEU A 176 -8.30 -9.58 -22.01
N LYS A 177 -8.30 -10.91 -21.88
CA LYS A 177 -7.34 -11.74 -22.64
C LYS A 177 -7.62 -11.50 -24.12
N PRO A 178 -6.59 -11.32 -24.98
CA PRO A 178 -6.83 -11.34 -26.41
C PRO A 178 -7.49 -12.67 -26.75
N GLU A 179 -8.57 -12.59 -27.52
CA GLU A 179 -9.19 -13.79 -28.09
C GLU A 179 -8.11 -14.54 -28.89
N VAL A 180 -7.93 -15.84 -28.57
CA VAL A 180 -6.99 -16.75 -29.23
C VAL A 180 -7.58 -17.12 -30.59
#